data_50a6fb8b0947733f520b6c57d53fe177
#
_entry.id   50a6fb8b0947733f520b6c57d53fe177
#
_cell.length_a   1.000
_cell.length_b   1.000
_cell.length_c   1.000
_cell.angle_alpha   90.00
_cell.angle_beta   90.00
_cell.angle_gamma   90.00
#
_symmetry.space_group_name_H-M   'P 1'
#
loop_
_entity.id
_entity.type
_entity.pdbx_description
1 polymer ?
#
loop_
_entity_poly.entity_id
_entity_poly.type
_entity_poly.pdbx_seq_one_letter_code
_entity_poly.pdbx_strand_id
1 'polypeptide(L)'
;MLVGLGGAVWTPDVQAEDELNCVLCHKFRGLSRIDENGKFRLFYINENLFMKGPHKRIMCMDCHRDIKKIPHDPAKKVNCTVECHLEEPSGKQKFTHNPVAKVLEGSVHSKYDKDGKLKEYPDDYPGCKDCHEQPLYRPLSFFKGHSAGVSRRGLSRCKTCHQTGDFAEDFYMHVTSRLQKTRESREIIEICARCHQDKGIQERHGLDDVVASYKDTYHGKAVRFGSDETADCLDCHVVYGESVHDIQSMNDPTSSTYKDNVAATCRNEECHVKAGENLAGYQVHTDYENAEKNPLQYYMLKFFKGLMAAVLYFFIVVIFLELLRRLFPDFSFIKPKHPSDDHTPPAEGHESERGA
;
A
#
# COMPACT_ATOMS: atom_id res chain seq x y z
N MET A 1 18.59 46.71 33.67
CA MET A 1 18.59 45.41 33.00
C MET A 1 17.41 44.64 33.53
N LEU A 2 16.23 44.78 32.86
CA LEU A 2 14.97 44.14 33.26
C LEU A 2 14.72 43.00 32.28
N VAL A 3 14.82 41.75 32.76
CA VAL A 3 14.50 40.52 32.02
C VAL A 3 12.99 40.32 32.15
N GLY A 4 12.26 40.59 31.05
CA GLY A 4 10.83 40.29 30.95
C GLY A 4 10.63 38.78 30.75
N LEU A 5 10.07 38.10 31.74
CA LEU A 5 9.56 36.77 31.63
C LEU A 5 8.26 36.81 30.80
N GLY A 6 8.35 36.47 29.54
CA GLY A 6 7.18 36.22 28.69
C GLY A 6 6.48 34.92 29.12
N GLY A 7 5.41 35.04 29.90
CA GLY A 7 4.53 33.93 30.19
C GLY A 7 3.84 33.45 28.92
N ALA A 8 4.08 32.24 28.50
CA ALA A 8 3.28 31.58 27.48
C ALA A 8 1.85 31.45 28.02
N VAL A 9 0.94 32.22 27.46
CA VAL A 9 -0.49 32.06 27.71
C VAL A 9 -0.91 30.75 27.06
N TRP A 10 -1.07 29.73 27.87
CA TRP A 10 -1.74 28.50 27.47
C TRP A 10 -3.21 28.85 27.23
N THR A 11 -3.58 29.00 25.96
CA THR A 11 -5.01 29.02 25.62
C THR A 11 -5.53 27.58 25.72
N PRO A 12 -6.54 27.29 26.52
CA PRO A 12 -7.13 25.97 26.53
C PRO A 12 -7.65 25.66 25.11
N ASP A 13 -7.38 24.45 24.63
CA ASP A 13 -7.97 23.91 23.42
C ASP A 13 -9.50 23.98 23.60
N VAL A 14 -10.16 24.92 22.94
CA VAL A 14 -11.62 25.03 22.95
C VAL A 14 -12.14 23.82 22.18
N GLN A 15 -12.56 22.81 22.91
CA GLN A 15 -13.31 21.69 22.35
C GLN A 15 -14.64 22.24 21.86
N ALA A 16 -14.99 21.97 20.62
CA ALA A 16 -16.36 22.20 20.15
C ALA A 16 -17.29 21.33 21.03
N GLU A 17 -18.08 21.97 21.91
CA GLU A 17 -19.05 21.25 22.70
C GLU A 17 -20.15 20.75 21.77
N ASP A 18 -20.29 19.43 21.66
CA ASP A 18 -21.37 18.78 20.95
C ASP A 18 -22.66 18.92 21.80
N GLU A 19 -23.55 19.78 21.39
CA GLU A 19 -24.81 20.07 22.10
C GLU A 19 -25.60 18.79 22.41
N LEU A 20 -25.53 17.79 21.59
CA LEU A 20 -26.19 16.49 21.77
C LEU A 20 -25.36 15.47 22.53
N ASN A 21 -24.10 15.77 22.85
CA ASN A 21 -23.17 14.87 23.54
C ASN A 21 -23.16 13.43 22.96
N CYS A 22 -22.97 13.33 21.64
CA CYS A 22 -23.01 12.07 20.89
C CYS A 22 -22.04 11.03 21.45
N VAL A 23 -20.89 11.47 21.95
CA VAL A 23 -19.85 10.61 22.53
C VAL A 23 -20.36 9.89 23.78
N LEU A 24 -21.37 10.42 24.50
CA LEU A 24 -21.93 9.75 25.66
C LEU A 24 -22.35 8.30 25.36
N CYS A 25 -22.94 8.05 24.20
CA CYS A 25 -23.32 6.71 23.73
C CYS A 25 -22.25 6.10 22.84
N HIS A 26 -21.68 6.88 21.91
CA HIS A 26 -20.74 6.37 20.90
C HIS A 26 -19.34 6.01 21.45
N LYS A 27 -19.02 6.29 22.71
CA LYS A 27 -17.80 5.82 23.40
C LYS A 27 -17.81 4.34 23.77
N PHE A 28 -18.97 3.69 23.75
CA PHE A 28 -19.07 2.28 24.13
C PHE A 28 -18.63 1.37 22.97
N ARG A 29 -17.59 0.56 23.22
CA ARG A 29 -16.95 -0.31 22.20
C ARG A 29 -17.88 -1.32 21.58
N GLY A 30 -18.94 -1.72 22.27
CA GLY A 30 -19.92 -2.69 21.80
C GLY A 30 -21.11 -2.07 21.05
N LEU A 31 -21.15 -0.73 20.90
CA LEU A 31 -22.26 -0.08 20.20
C LEU A 31 -22.23 -0.46 18.71
N SER A 32 -23.15 -1.33 18.33
CA SER A 32 -23.19 -1.93 17.00
C SER A 32 -24.60 -2.33 16.61
N ARG A 33 -24.82 -2.58 15.33
CA ARG A 33 -26.05 -3.21 14.81
C ARG A 33 -25.73 -4.03 13.56
N ILE A 34 -26.63 -4.90 13.18
CA ILE A 34 -26.66 -5.53 11.87
C ILE A 34 -27.56 -4.67 10.98
N ASP A 35 -27.06 -4.22 9.83
CA ASP A 35 -27.84 -3.45 8.87
C ASP A 35 -28.79 -4.33 8.05
N GLU A 36 -29.60 -3.71 7.19
CA GLU A 36 -30.63 -4.38 6.37
C GLU A 36 -30.02 -5.43 5.41
N ASN A 37 -28.72 -5.31 5.09
CA ASN A 37 -27.99 -6.25 4.25
C ASN A 37 -27.28 -7.35 5.06
N GLY A 38 -27.56 -7.46 6.37
CA GLY A 38 -26.90 -8.42 7.25
C GLY A 38 -25.47 -8.07 7.63
N LYS A 39 -25.00 -6.89 7.29
CA LYS A 39 -23.63 -6.43 7.57
C LYS A 39 -23.53 -5.85 8.98
N PHE A 40 -22.54 -6.32 9.74
CA PHE A 40 -22.23 -5.75 11.05
C PHE A 40 -21.68 -4.33 10.92
N ARG A 41 -22.28 -3.38 11.64
CA ARG A 41 -21.89 -1.98 11.70
C ARG A 41 -21.52 -1.61 13.11
N LEU A 42 -20.29 -1.16 13.29
CA LEU A 42 -19.76 -0.67 14.56
C LEU A 42 -19.85 0.86 14.58
N PHE A 43 -20.43 1.41 15.66
CA PHE A 43 -20.64 2.86 15.84
C PHE A 43 -19.76 3.46 16.95
N TYR A 44 -18.84 2.67 17.48
CA TYR A 44 -17.88 3.12 18.49
C TYR A 44 -16.96 4.20 17.95
N ILE A 45 -16.77 5.26 18.73
CA ILE A 45 -15.82 6.34 18.48
C ILE A 45 -14.76 6.33 19.57
N ASN A 46 -13.49 6.21 19.17
CA ASN A 46 -12.37 6.39 20.08
C ASN A 46 -12.05 7.87 20.19
N GLU A 47 -12.47 8.50 21.29
CA GLU A 47 -12.31 9.93 21.53
C GLU A 47 -10.84 10.38 21.46
N ASN A 48 -9.91 9.61 22.03
CA ASN A 48 -8.50 9.94 22.02
C ASN A 48 -7.92 9.95 20.59
N LEU A 49 -8.37 9.05 19.73
CA LEU A 49 -7.95 9.02 18.33
C LEU A 49 -8.65 10.11 17.52
N PHE A 50 -9.92 10.39 17.82
CA PHE A 50 -10.68 11.47 17.20
C PHE A 50 -10.02 12.82 17.46
N MET A 51 -9.64 13.12 18.71
CA MET A 51 -8.95 14.36 19.08
C MET A 51 -7.57 14.52 18.43
N LYS A 52 -7.00 13.44 17.92
CA LYS A 52 -5.77 13.45 17.10
C LYS A 52 -6.06 13.45 15.59
N GLY A 53 -7.32 13.30 15.20
CA GLY A 53 -7.77 13.21 13.83
C GLY A 53 -7.83 14.57 13.11
N PRO A 54 -8.00 14.54 11.78
CA PRO A 54 -8.12 15.75 10.97
C PRO A 54 -9.39 16.56 11.27
N HIS A 55 -10.45 15.90 11.76
CA HIS A 55 -11.75 16.50 12.04
C HIS A 55 -11.98 16.79 13.53
N LYS A 56 -10.95 16.87 14.35
CA LYS A 56 -11.02 17.07 15.80
C LYS A 56 -11.79 18.34 16.25
N ARG A 57 -11.93 19.31 15.35
CA ARG A 57 -12.64 20.59 15.58
C ARG A 57 -14.03 20.63 14.95
N ILE A 58 -14.46 19.56 14.33
CA ILE A 58 -15.74 19.46 13.64
C ILE A 58 -16.75 18.78 14.57
N MET A 59 -17.93 19.36 14.74
CA MET A 59 -19.00 18.75 15.53
C MET A 59 -19.60 17.57 14.77
N CYS A 60 -20.08 16.57 15.51
CA CYS A 60 -20.69 15.38 14.90
C CYS A 60 -21.85 15.75 13.97
N MET A 61 -22.65 16.75 14.36
CA MET A 61 -23.80 17.23 13.59
C MET A 61 -23.43 17.99 12.31
N ASP A 62 -22.21 18.50 12.19
CA ASP A 62 -21.76 19.13 10.94
C ASP A 62 -21.67 18.12 9.80
N CYS A 63 -21.32 16.87 10.12
CA CYS A 63 -21.33 15.76 9.19
C CYS A 63 -22.69 15.03 9.18
N HIS A 64 -23.27 14.79 10.35
CA HIS A 64 -24.54 14.07 10.54
C HIS A 64 -25.71 15.04 10.65
N ARG A 65 -25.94 15.85 9.62
CA ARG A 65 -26.95 16.93 9.60
C ARG A 65 -28.40 16.45 9.72
N ASP A 66 -28.64 15.19 9.49
CA ASP A 66 -29.95 14.54 9.62
C ASP A 66 -30.31 14.21 11.08
N ILE A 67 -29.34 14.15 11.96
CA ILE A 67 -29.56 13.88 13.38
C ILE A 67 -29.97 15.16 14.10
N LYS A 68 -31.20 15.17 14.66
CA LYS A 68 -31.78 16.34 15.36
C LYS A 68 -32.14 16.06 16.80
N LYS A 69 -32.14 14.81 17.23
CA LYS A 69 -32.55 14.41 18.59
C LYS A 69 -31.85 13.11 18.98
N ILE A 70 -31.78 12.86 20.28
CA ILE A 70 -31.30 11.59 20.86
C ILE A 70 -32.47 10.96 21.66
N PRO A 71 -32.76 9.67 21.55
CA PRO A 71 -32.16 8.71 20.58
C PRO A 71 -32.55 9.04 19.13
N HIS A 72 -31.79 8.57 18.16
CA HIS A 72 -32.01 8.87 16.76
C HIS A 72 -32.13 7.60 15.90
N ASP A 73 -32.78 7.74 14.77
CA ASP A 73 -32.76 6.74 13.70
C ASP A 73 -31.36 6.62 13.07
N PRO A 74 -31.12 5.57 12.28
CA PRO A 74 -29.86 5.42 11.56
C PRO A 74 -29.50 6.67 10.76
N ALA A 75 -28.28 7.20 10.99
CA ALA A 75 -27.77 8.34 10.25
C ALA A 75 -27.68 8.06 8.75
N LYS A 76 -28.02 9.06 7.94
CA LYS A 76 -27.84 9.01 6.49
C LYS A 76 -26.36 9.01 6.10
N LYS A 77 -26.07 8.67 4.85
CA LYS A 77 -24.72 8.77 4.30
C LYS A 77 -24.23 10.21 4.33
N VAL A 78 -23.08 10.43 4.97
CA VAL A 78 -22.47 11.75 5.07
C VAL A 78 -22.06 12.27 3.69
N ASN A 79 -22.39 13.53 3.40
CA ASN A 79 -21.90 14.23 2.21
C ASN A 79 -20.61 14.98 2.56
N CYS A 80 -19.49 14.52 2.06
CA CYS A 80 -18.17 15.11 2.28
C CYS A 80 -17.91 16.40 1.49
N THR A 81 -18.81 16.80 0.57
CA THR A 81 -18.64 17.99 -0.29
C THR A 81 -19.33 19.23 0.24
N VAL A 82 -19.97 19.16 1.41
CA VAL A 82 -20.57 20.34 2.04
C VAL A 82 -19.51 21.35 2.44
N GLU A 83 -19.88 22.63 2.38
CA GLU A 83 -19.05 23.69 2.92
C GLU A 83 -19.06 23.64 4.45
N CYS A 84 -17.87 23.73 5.03
CA CYS A 84 -17.66 23.77 6.48
C CYS A 84 -17.06 25.13 6.88
N HIS A 85 -17.41 25.60 8.07
CA HIS A 85 -16.74 26.72 8.71
C HIS A 85 -15.72 26.18 9.72
N LEU A 86 -14.49 26.68 9.66
CA LEU A 86 -13.49 26.45 10.70
C LEU A 86 -13.56 27.62 11.67
N GLU A 87 -13.82 27.35 12.96
CA GLU A 87 -13.94 28.40 13.96
C GLU A 87 -12.60 29.11 14.24
N GLU A 88 -11.49 28.44 14.03
CA GLU A 88 -10.16 28.98 14.28
C GLU A 88 -9.20 28.69 13.11
N PRO A 89 -8.33 29.61 12.77
CA PRO A 89 -8.09 30.94 13.34
C PRO A 89 -9.00 32.03 12.80
N SER A 90 -9.86 31.74 11.86
CA SER A 90 -10.77 32.72 11.29
C SER A 90 -12.13 32.11 11.01
N GLY A 91 -13.13 32.35 11.86
CA GLY A 91 -14.51 31.96 11.63
C GLY A 91 -15.15 32.56 10.36
N LYS A 92 -14.33 33.06 9.42
CA LYS A 92 -14.73 33.62 8.14
C LYS A 92 -14.31 32.75 6.95
N GLN A 93 -13.37 31.82 7.10
CA GLN A 93 -12.97 30.93 6.00
C GLN A 93 -13.90 29.73 5.92
N LYS A 94 -14.47 29.52 4.75
CA LYS A 94 -15.22 28.32 4.41
C LYS A 94 -14.25 27.30 3.82
N PHE A 95 -14.33 26.08 4.29
CA PHE A 95 -13.61 24.96 3.76
C PHE A 95 -14.56 24.01 3.03
N THR A 96 -14.16 23.48 1.88
CA THR A 96 -14.95 22.50 1.15
C THR A 96 -14.05 21.48 0.47
N HIS A 97 -14.52 20.24 0.34
CA HIS A 97 -13.87 19.19 -0.45
C HIS A 97 -14.29 19.20 -1.93
N ASN A 98 -15.04 20.21 -2.38
CA ASN A 98 -15.49 20.30 -3.78
C ASN A 98 -14.34 20.23 -4.81
N PRO A 99 -13.18 20.87 -4.60
CA PRO A 99 -12.06 20.73 -5.54
C PRO A 99 -11.63 19.28 -5.73
N VAL A 100 -11.52 18.53 -4.62
CA VAL A 100 -11.16 17.11 -4.64
C VAL A 100 -12.24 16.28 -5.33
N ALA A 101 -13.52 16.56 -5.05
CA ALA A 101 -14.64 15.89 -5.68
C ALA A 101 -14.65 16.10 -7.20
N LYS A 102 -14.40 17.33 -7.67
CA LYS A 102 -14.30 17.65 -9.11
C LYS A 102 -13.14 16.93 -9.80
N VAL A 103 -11.98 16.83 -9.12
CA VAL A 103 -10.84 16.07 -9.64
C VAL A 103 -11.20 14.59 -9.76
N LEU A 104 -11.84 14.01 -8.74
CA LEU A 104 -12.31 12.63 -8.76
C LEU A 104 -13.35 12.39 -9.87
N GLU A 105 -14.25 13.35 -10.12
CA GLU A 105 -15.22 13.28 -11.23
C GLU A 105 -14.55 13.18 -12.60
N GLY A 106 -13.37 13.77 -12.77
CA GLY A 106 -12.57 13.66 -13.99
C GLY A 106 -11.77 12.38 -14.14
N SER A 107 -11.65 11.59 -13.08
CA SER A 107 -10.81 10.38 -13.05
C SER A 107 -11.53 9.13 -13.54
N VAL A 108 -10.77 8.02 -13.74
CA VAL A 108 -11.37 6.72 -14.09
C VAL A 108 -12.29 6.18 -13.01
N HIS A 109 -12.10 6.61 -11.76
CA HIS A 109 -12.92 6.21 -10.60
C HIS A 109 -14.25 6.99 -10.49
N SER A 110 -14.53 7.93 -11.41
CA SER A 110 -15.81 8.61 -11.47
C SER A 110 -16.94 7.63 -11.82
N LYS A 111 -18.09 7.79 -11.16
CA LYS A 111 -19.33 7.08 -11.52
C LYS A 111 -19.93 7.55 -12.84
N TYR A 112 -19.49 8.72 -13.29
CA TYR A 112 -20.00 9.37 -14.48
C TYR A 112 -18.95 9.33 -15.60
N ASP A 113 -19.41 9.23 -16.82
CA ASP A 113 -18.56 9.40 -18.00
C ASP A 113 -18.26 10.89 -18.26
N LYS A 114 -17.49 11.17 -19.33
CA LYS A 114 -17.11 12.54 -19.71
C LYS A 114 -18.31 13.42 -20.09
N ASP A 115 -19.45 12.80 -20.43
CA ASP A 115 -20.70 13.49 -20.78
C ASP A 115 -21.63 13.66 -19.57
N GLY A 116 -21.19 13.26 -18.39
CA GLY A 116 -21.96 13.33 -17.13
C GLY A 116 -23.05 12.27 -17.01
N LYS A 117 -23.05 11.25 -17.88
CA LYS A 117 -23.97 10.13 -17.83
C LYS A 117 -23.45 9.06 -16.85
N LEU A 118 -24.36 8.45 -16.10
CA LEU A 118 -24.02 7.37 -15.19
C LEU A 118 -23.47 6.17 -15.95
N LYS A 119 -22.30 5.70 -15.55
CA LYS A 119 -21.65 4.53 -16.14
C LYS A 119 -22.39 3.23 -15.80
N GLU A 120 -22.14 2.19 -16.57
CA GLU A 120 -22.58 0.85 -16.24
C GLU A 120 -21.96 0.39 -14.91
N TYR A 121 -22.71 -0.31 -14.08
CA TYR A 121 -22.31 -0.74 -12.73
C TYR A 121 -21.78 0.40 -11.82
N PRO A 122 -22.60 1.44 -11.56
CA PRO A 122 -22.13 2.63 -10.84
C PRO A 122 -21.72 2.34 -9.37
N ASP A 123 -22.17 1.24 -8.81
CA ASP A 123 -21.82 0.81 -7.45
C ASP A 123 -20.43 0.18 -7.36
N ASP A 124 -19.81 -0.18 -8.48
CA ASP A 124 -18.43 -0.66 -8.53
C ASP A 124 -17.40 0.48 -8.42
N TYR A 125 -17.83 1.75 -8.62
CA TYR A 125 -16.93 2.89 -8.53
C TYR A 125 -16.83 3.42 -7.11
N PRO A 126 -15.60 3.71 -6.61
CA PRO A 126 -15.38 4.08 -5.23
C PRO A 126 -15.97 5.47 -4.90
N GLY A 127 -16.54 5.59 -3.71
CA GLY A 127 -16.79 6.88 -3.08
C GLY A 127 -15.67 7.24 -2.10
N CYS A 128 -15.77 8.40 -1.47
CA CYS A 128 -14.74 8.89 -0.53
C CYS A 128 -14.36 7.86 0.55
N LYS A 129 -15.36 7.14 1.10
CA LYS A 129 -15.16 6.19 2.21
C LYS A 129 -14.54 4.86 1.81
N ASP A 130 -14.53 4.53 0.53
CA ASP A 130 -13.91 3.29 0.06
C ASP A 130 -12.38 3.38 0.09
N CYS A 131 -11.85 4.60 -0.12
CA CYS A 131 -10.43 4.91 0.08
C CYS A 131 -10.13 5.49 1.48
N HIS A 132 -11.05 6.30 2.03
CA HIS A 132 -10.94 6.95 3.34
C HIS A 132 -11.87 6.27 4.35
N GLU A 133 -11.54 5.04 4.77
CA GLU A 133 -12.42 4.22 5.65
C GLU A 133 -12.83 4.91 6.94
N GLN A 134 -11.89 5.61 7.54
CA GLN A 134 -12.05 6.27 8.82
C GLN A 134 -11.64 7.75 8.71
N PRO A 135 -12.48 8.60 8.09
CA PRO A 135 -12.14 10.01 7.92
C PRO A 135 -11.99 10.76 9.27
N LEU A 136 -12.52 10.19 10.36
CA LEU A 136 -12.37 10.74 11.70
C LEU A 136 -10.96 10.56 12.27
N TYR A 137 -10.25 9.50 11.86
CA TYR A 137 -8.97 9.13 12.42
C TYR A 137 -7.86 9.28 11.39
N ARG A 138 -6.65 9.52 11.89
CA ARG A 138 -5.46 9.33 11.06
C ARG A 138 -5.17 7.85 10.90
N PRO A 139 -4.62 7.40 9.78
CA PRO A 139 -4.16 6.03 9.64
C PRO A 139 -3.21 5.62 10.77
N LEU A 140 -3.24 4.35 11.17
CA LEU A 140 -2.39 3.85 12.25
C LEU A 140 -0.90 4.02 11.95
N SER A 141 -0.50 3.90 10.69
CA SER A 141 0.85 4.17 10.20
C SER A 141 1.36 5.55 10.58
N PHE A 142 0.50 6.56 10.57
CA PHE A 142 0.85 7.92 11.01
C PHE A 142 1.36 7.96 12.45
N PHE A 143 0.89 7.09 13.33
CA PHE A 143 1.29 7.05 14.74
C PHE A 143 2.51 6.18 15.01
N LYS A 144 2.97 5.40 14.03
CA LYS A 144 4.15 4.51 14.18
C LYS A 144 5.50 5.24 14.08
N GLY A 145 5.48 6.55 13.87
CA GLY A 145 6.70 7.36 13.91
C GLY A 145 7.62 7.18 12.70
N HIS A 146 7.07 6.84 11.56
CA HIS A 146 7.83 6.85 10.31
C HIS A 146 8.20 8.30 9.97
N SER A 147 9.46 8.63 10.12
CA SER A 147 10.04 9.88 9.65
C SER A 147 10.27 9.78 8.12
N ALA A 148 9.19 9.70 7.36
CA ALA A 148 9.28 9.98 5.95
C ALA A 148 9.72 11.44 5.83
N GLY A 149 10.84 11.69 5.20
CA GLY A 149 11.31 13.06 4.91
C GLY A 149 10.22 13.83 4.17
N VAL A 150 10.40 15.15 4.13
CA VAL A 150 9.52 16.04 3.37
C VAL A 150 9.65 15.70 1.90
N SER A 151 8.76 14.90 1.35
CA SER A 151 8.75 14.61 -0.07
C SER A 151 8.10 15.77 -0.82
N ARG A 152 8.59 16.07 -2.04
CA ARG A 152 7.95 17.07 -2.92
C ARG A 152 6.49 16.70 -3.20
N ARG A 153 6.15 15.42 -3.22
CA ARG A 153 4.78 14.92 -3.30
C ARG A 153 3.94 15.32 -2.09
N GLY A 154 4.52 15.37 -0.88
CA GLY A 154 3.86 15.91 0.30
C GLY A 154 3.50 17.39 0.13
N LEU A 155 4.41 18.19 -0.46
CA LEU A 155 4.17 19.59 -0.75
C LEU A 155 3.13 19.82 -1.85
N SER A 156 3.08 18.98 -2.88
CA SER A 156 2.08 19.09 -3.95
C SER A 156 0.66 18.83 -3.45
N ARG A 157 0.50 17.95 -2.46
CA ARG A 157 -0.82 17.73 -1.80
C ARG A 157 -1.36 18.99 -1.12
N CYS A 158 -0.50 19.88 -0.67
CA CYS A 158 -0.92 21.15 -0.09
C CYS A 158 -1.61 22.05 -1.12
N LYS A 159 -1.18 22.02 -2.38
CA LYS A 159 -1.77 22.82 -3.48
C LYS A 159 -3.22 22.46 -3.77
N THR A 160 -3.65 21.22 -3.51
CA THR A 160 -5.03 20.76 -3.74
C THR A 160 -6.02 21.49 -2.82
N CYS A 161 -5.60 21.82 -1.59
CA CYS A 161 -6.45 22.48 -0.61
C CYS A 161 -6.07 23.95 -0.40
N HIS A 162 -4.82 24.33 -0.65
CA HIS A 162 -4.28 25.65 -0.40
C HIS A 162 -3.95 26.36 -1.72
N GLN A 163 -4.96 26.63 -2.50
CA GLN A 163 -4.80 27.38 -3.78
C GLN A 163 -4.63 28.88 -3.59
N THR A 164 -4.85 29.41 -2.39
CA THR A 164 -4.79 30.83 -2.07
C THR A 164 -3.88 31.13 -0.88
N GLY A 165 -2.86 31.80 -1.09
CA GLY A 165 -1.96 32.74 -0.45
C GLY A 165 -1.61 32.69 1.04
N ASP A 166 -2.32 32.04 1.94
CA ASP A 166 -2.03 32.04 3.39
C ASP A 166 -1.08 30.90 3.82
N PHE A 167 -0.05 30.73 3.01
CA PHE A 167 0.87 29.60 3.09
C PHE A 167 1.70 29.55 4.39
N ALA A 168 2.00 30.69 5.00
CA ALA A 168 2.99 30.71 6.09
C ALA A 168 2.43 30.19 7.44
N GLU A 169 1.19 30.48 7.77
CA GLU A 169 0.57 30.05 9.02
C GLU A 169 0.10 28.61 8.96
N ASP A 170 -0.51 28.24 7.87
CA ASP A 170 -0.87 26.85 7.56
C ASP A 170 0.36 25.95 7.39
N PHE A 171 1.46 26.47 6.86
CA PHE A 171 2.71 25.74 6.67
C PHE A 171 3.29 25.25 8.00
N TYR A 172 3.34 26.09 9.03
CA TYR A 172 3.87 25.69 10.33
C TYR A 172 3.01 24.59 11.00
N MET A 173 1.70 24.71 10.94
CA MET A 173 0.78 23.69 11.46
C MET A 173 0.83 22.38 10.64
N HIS A 174 1.16 22.46 9.36
CA HIS A 174 1.19 21.33 8.46
C HIS A 174 2.56 20.65 8.36
N VAL A 175 3.67 21.38 8.52
CA VAL A 175 5.03 20.85 8.50
C VAL A 175 5.21 19.74 9.54
N THR A 176 4.65 19.92 10.72
CA THR A 176 4.78 18.93 11.80
C THR A 176 3.83 17.75 11.68
N SER A 177 2.79 17.82 10.84
CA SER A 177 1.75 16.79 10.82
C SER A 177 1.32 16.27 9.45
N ARG A 178 1.63 16.94 8.34
CA ARG A 178 1.14 16.59 7.02
C ARG A 178 2.22 16.35 5.95
N LEU A 179 3.46 16.70 6.21
CA LEU A 179 4.58 16.39 5.31
C LEU A 179 5.06 14.93 5.44
N GLN A 180 4.58 14.23 6.46
CA GLN A 180 4.81 12.80 6.55
C GLN A 180 3.92 12.05 5.55
N LYS A 181 4.44 10.98 4.99
CA LYS A 181 3.65 10.05 4.18
C LYS A 181 2.48 9.58 5.03
N THR A 182 1.25 9.94 4.65
CA THR A 182 0.06 9.70 5.46
C THR A 182 -0.33 8.23 5.55
N ARG A 183 0.16 7.42 4.60
CA ARG A 183 -0.08 5.97 4.51
C ARG A 183 1.17 5.25 4.06
N GLU A 184 1.40 4.08 4.61
CA GLU A 184 2.42 3.15 4.12
C GLU A 184 2.05 2.62 2.74
N SER A 185 3.03 2.30 1.91
CA SER A 185 2.79 1.73 0.57
C SER A 185 1.96 0.44 0.62
N ARG A 186 2.12 -0.37 1.68
CA ARG A 186 1.28 -1.54 1.92
C ARG A 186 -0.20 -1.18 2.08
N GLU A 187 -0.53 -0.14 2.84
CA GLU A 187 -1.93 0.30 3.04
C GLU A 187 -2.53 0.79 1.71
N ILE A 188 -1.75 1.48 0.89
CA ILE A 188 -2.20 1.93 -0.44
C ILE A 188 -2.53 0.72 -1.33
N ILE A 189 -1.66 -0.29 -1.35
CA ILE A 189 -1.91 -1.51 -2.12
C ILE A 189 -3.17 -2.22 -1.63
N GLU A 190 -3.38 -2.32 -0.31
CA GLU A 190 -4.56 -2.97 0.27
C GLU A 190 -5.86 -2.22 -0.08
N ILE A 191 -5.82 -0.88 -0.11
CA ILE A 191 -6.97 -0.06 -0.53
C ILE A 191 -7.33 -0.36 -1.99
N CYS A 192 -6.36 -0.31 -2.89
CA CYS A 192 -6.58 -0.60 -4.31
C CYS A 192 -7.05 -2.05 -4.53
N ALA A 193 -6.48 -2.99 -3.77
CA ALA A 193 -6.79 -4.41 -3.87
C ALA A 193 -8.26 -4.76 -3.57
N ARG A 194 -8.96 -3.96 -2.75
CA ARG A 194 -10.37 -4.23 -2.41
C ARG A 194 -11.28 -4.33 -3.62
N CYS A 195 -11.01 -3.51 -4.65
CA CYS A 195 -11.74 -3.53 -5.89
C CYS A 195 -10.95 -4.27 -6.99
N HIS A 196 -9.65 -3.96 -7.15
CA HIS A 196 -8.82 -4.52 -8.21
C HIS A 196 -8.45 -6.01 -8.04
N GLN A 197 -8.77 -6.63 -6.89
CA GLN A 197 -8.72 -8.09 -6.70
C GLN A 197 -10.10 -8.72 -6.57
N ASP A 198 -11.19 -7.93 -6.60
CA ASP A 198 -12.54 -8.48 -6.60
C ASP A 198 -12.87 -9.07 -7.97
N LYS A 199 -13.07 -10.39 -8.01
CA LYS A 199 -13.32 -11.11 -9.25
C LYS A 199 -14.59 -10.68 -9.96
N GLY A 200 -15.63 -10.32 -9.20
CA GLY A 200 -16.88 -9.84 -9.78
C GLY A 200 -16.70 -8.50 -10.49
N ILE A 201 -15.91 -7.58 -9.92
CA ILE A 201 -15.55 -6.31 -10.54
C ILE A 201 -14.65 -6.55 -11.76
N GLN A 202 -13.64 -7.42 -11.62
CA GLN A 202 -12.75 -7.77 -12.73
C GLN A 202 -13.52 -8.32 -13.94
N GLU A 203 -14.44 -9.24 -13.70
CA GLU A 203 -15.27 -9.85 -14.76
C GLU A 203 -16.20 -8.82 -15.44
N ARG A 204 -16.89 -7.97 -14.64
CA ARG A 204 -17.81 -6.96 -15.18
C ARG A 204 -17.11 -5.88 -15.99
N HIS A 205 -15.89 -5.50 -15.60
CA HIS A 205 -15.13 -4.42 -16.23
C HIS A 205 -14.00 -4.91 -17.15
N GLY A 206 -13.83 -6.22 -17.31
CA GLY A 206 -12.76 -6.82 -18.13
C GLY A 206 -11.36 -6.48 -17.64
N LEU A 207 -11.18 -6.40 -16.31
CA LEU A 207 -9.90 -6.05 -15.69
C LEU A 207 -9.07 -7.29 -15.37
N ASP A 208 -7.76 -7.18 -15.53
CA ASP A 208 -6.82 -8.19 -15.05
C ASP A 208 -6.54 -8.01 -13.55
N ASP A 209 -6.01 -9.06 -12.88
CA ASP A 209 -5.52 -8.94 -11.49
C ASP A 209 -4.18 -8.19 -11.47
N VAL A 210 -4.28 -6.87 -11.60
CA VAL A 210 -3.13 -5.96 -11.60
C VAL A 210 -2.41 -5.91 -10.26
N VAL A 211 -3.10 -6.25 -9.17
CA VAL A 211 -2.50 -6.28 -7.82
C VAL A 211 -1.64 -7.53 -7.65
N ALA A 212 -2.08 -8.69 -8.14
CA ALA A 212 -1.27 -9.91 -8.11
C ALA A 212 0.00 -9.73 -8.94
N SER A 213 -0.12 -9.23 -10.18
CA SER A 213 1.03 -8.97 -11.03
C SER A 213 2.00 -7.94 -10.45
N TYR A 214 1.49 -6.85 -9.81
CA TYR A 214 2.33 -5.90 -9.09
C TYR A 214 3.10 -6.56 -7.94
N LYS A 215 2.45 -7.40 -7.12
CA LYS A 215 3.09 -8.11 -6.00
C LYS A 215 4.25 -9.00 -6.43
N ASP A 216 4.25 -9.44 -7.68
CA ASP A 216 5.34 -10.24 -8.27
C ASP A 216 6.50 -9.40 -8.78
N THR A 217 6.33 -8.09 -8.95
CA THR A 217 7.41 -7.17 -9.34
C THR A 217 8.46 -7.00 -8.23
N TYR A 218 9.59 -6.37 -8.59
CA TYR A 218 10.57 -5.93 -7.60
C TYR A 218 9.96 -4.96 -6.57
N HIS A 219 9.18 -3.96 -7.04
CA HIS A 219 8.54 -2.97 -6.19
C HIS A 219 7.57 -3.63 -5.21
N GLY A 220 6.68 -4.49 -5.68
CA GLY A 220 5.73 -5.20 -4.83
C GLY A 220 6.41 -6.10 -3.80
N LYS A 221 7.48 -6.79 -4.18
CA LYS A 221 8.29 -7.59 -3.25
C LYS A 221 8.96 -6.73 -2.19
N ALA A 222 9.57 -5.60 -2.58
CA ALA A 222 10.22 -4.69 -1.64
C ALA A 222 9.21 -4.11 -0.62
N VAL A 223 8.02 -3.68 -1.07
CA VAL A 223 6.94 -3.25 -0.16
C VAL A 223 6.51 -4.37 0.77
N ARG A 224 6.39 -5.60 0.26
CA ARG A 224 6.07 -6.77 1.09
C ARG A 224 7.10 -7.00 2.20
N PHE A 225 8.37 -6.70 1.95
CA PHE A 225 9.44 -6.78 2.94
C PHE A 225 9.60 -5.52 3.81
N GLY A 226 8.67 -4.56 3.69
CA GLY A 226 8.58 -3.40 4.58
C GLY A 226 9.25 -2.13 4.05
N SER A 227 9.55 -2.05 2.75
CA SER A 227 10.03 -0.81 2.13
C SER A 227 8.88 0.15 1.89
N ASP A 228 8.97 1.35 2.43
CA ASP A 228 8.03 2.46 2.18
C ASP A 228 8.59 3.48 1.16
N GLU A 229 9.83 3.29 0.72
CA GLU A 229 10.50 4.13 -0.28
C GLU A 229 10.33 3.61 -1.70
N THR A 230 9.79 2.40 -1.82
CA THR A 230 9.57 1.74 -3.11
C THR A 230 8.21 2.14 -3.68
N ALA A 231 8.16 2.28 -5.01
CA ALA A 231 6.95 2.72 -5.72
C ALA A 231 5.74 1.82 -5.42
N ASP A 232 4.65 2.44 -4.99
CA ASP A 232 3.33 1.82 -4.87
C ASP A 232 2.44 2.15 -6.08
N CYS A 233 1.15 1.82 -6.01
CA CYS A 233 0.20 2.04 -7.10
C CYS A 233 0.13 3.52 -7.51
N LEU A 234 0.10 4.43 -6.52
CA LEU A 234 -0.04 5.87 -6.78
C LEU A 234 1.21 6.49 -7.39
N ASP A 235 2.39 5.91 -7.11
CA ASP A 235 3.65 6.42 -7.64
C ASP A 235 3.76 6.28 -9.16
N CYS A 236 3.06 5.29 -9.72
CA CYS A 236 2.98 5.07 -11.16
C CYS A 236 1.71 5.65 -11.78
N HIS A 237 0.56 5.56 -11.10
CA HIS A 237 -0.75 5.89 -11.67
C HIS A 237 -1.19 7.34 -11.45
N VAL A 238 -0.39 8.14 -10.76
CA VAL A 238 -0.64 9.58 -10.57
C VAL A 238 0.51 10.37 -11.17
N VAL A 239 0.19 11.41 -11.93
CA VAL A 239 1.21 12.33 -12.43
C VAL A 239 1.94 12.97 -11.25
N TYR A 240 3.27 12.97 -11.30
CA TYR A 240 4.10 13.50 -10.23
C TYR A 240 3.77 14.97 -9.98
N GLY A 241 3.43 15.28 -8.73
CA GLY A 241 3.04 16.62 -8.32
C GLY A 241 1.53 16.92 -8.42
N GLU A 242 0.75 16.05 -9.04
CA GLU A 242 -0.70 16.20 -9.17
C GLU A 242 -1.48 15.49 -8.04
N SER A 243 -2.80 15.71 -8.04
CA SER A 243 -3.69 15.13 -7.04
C SER A 243 -3.78 13.62 -7.18
N VAL A 244 -3.66 12.90 -6.06
CA VAL A 244 -3.87 11.45 -6.01
C VAL A 244 -5.30 11.00 -6.36
N HIS A 245 -6.23 11.94 -6.51
CA HIS A 245 -7.60 11.66 -6.94
C HIS A 245 -7.76 11.71 -8.47
N ASP A 246 -6.73 12.18 -9.19
CA ASP A 246 -6.71 12.26 -10.65
C ASP A 246 -5.98 11.04 -11.24
N ILE A 247 -6.64 9.90 -11.22
CA ILE A 247 -6.13 8.69 -11.88
C ILE A 247 -6.80 8.56 -13.23
N GLN A 248 -5.99 8.60 -14.30
CA GLN A 248 -6.46 8.52 -15.68
C GLN A 248 -6.22 7.12 -16.26
N SER A 249 -7.00 6.79 -17.31
CA SER A 249 -6.81 5.54 -18.06
C SER A 249 -5.45 5.52 -18.75
N MET A 250 -4.84 4.34 -18.85
CA MET A 250 -3.60 4.14 -19.62
C MET A 250 -3.74 4.51 -21.10
N ASN A 251 -4.96 4.65 -21.60
CA ASN A 251 -5.27 5.08 -22.98
C ASN A 251 -5.44 6.60 -23.09
N ASP A 252 -5.46 7.34 -21.98
CA ASP A 252 -5.58 8.79 -21.98
C ASP A 252 -4.19 9.42 -22.07
N PRO A 253 -3.93 10.32 -23.05
CA PRO A 253 -2.63 10.96 -23.20
C PRO A 253 -2.15 11.76 -21.98
N THR A 254 -3.06 12.14 -21.07
CA THR A 254 -2.72 12.84 -19.82
C THR A 254 -2.30 11.89 -18.69
N SER A 255 -2.53 10.58 -18.85
CA SER A 255 -2.16 9.58 -17.86
C SER A 255 -0.65 9.45 -17.70
N SER A 256 -0.18 9.29 -16.47
CA SER A 256 1.22 8.94 -16.18
C SER A 256 1.61 7.58 -16.76
N THR A 257 0.63 6.68 -16.94
CA THR A 257 0.82 5.33 -17.50
C THR A 257 0.53 5.25 -19.01
N TYR A 258 0.25 6.38 -19.66
CA TYR A 258 0.16 6.42 -21.12
C TYR A 258 1.53 6.06 -21.74
N LYS A 259 1.51 5.31 -22.85
CA LYS A 259 2.71 4.74 -23.48
C LYS A 259 3.89 5.71 -23.64
N ASP A 260 3.59 6.98 -24.01
CA ASP A 260 4.61 8.00 -24.25
C ASP A 260 5.08 8.68 -22.94
N ASN A 261 4.32 8.53 -21.83
CA ASN A 261 4.60 9.14 -20.53
C ASN A 261 5.31 8.19 -19.56
N VAL A 262 5.22 6.86 -19.77
CA VAL A 262 5.78 5.84 -18.86
C VAL A 262 7.26 6.08 -18.58
N ALA A 263 8.05 6.44 -19.61
CA ALA A 263 9.47 6.72 -19.43
C ALA A 263 9.73 7.90 -18.48
N ALA A 264 8.92 8.96 -18.59
CA ALA A 264 9.03 10.12 -17.71
C ALA A 264 8.59 9.79 -16.29
N THR A 265 7.53 8.99 -16.14
CA THR A 265 7.03 8.52 -14.83
C THR A 265 8.08 7.69 -14.10
N CYS A 266 8.77 6.77 -14.79
CA CYS A 266 9.84 5.98 -14.20
C CYS A 266 11.09 6.82 -13.83
N ARG A 267 11.37 7.88 -14.60
CA ARG A 267 12.57 8.75 -14.46
C ARG A 267 12.37 9.99 -13.61
N ASN A 268 11.31 10.07 -12.80
CA ASN A 268 11.12 11.21 -11.94
C ASN A 268 12.30 11.39 -10.94
N GLU A 269 12.42 12.59 -10.36
CA GLU A 269 13.56 13.00 -9.54
C GLU A 269 13.83 12.11 -8.32
N GLU A 270 12.85 11.34 -7.86
CA GLU A 270 12.93 10.51 -6.66
C GLU A 270 13.16 9.03 -6.98
N CYS A 271 13.09 8.62 -8.27
CA CYS A 271 13.11 7.22 -8.67
C CYS A 271 14.31 6.88 -9.58
N HIS A 272 14.04 6.52 -10.84
CA HIS A 272 15.06 6.03 -11.77
C HIS A 272 15.67 7.14 -12.64
N VAL A 273 16.25 8.17 -12.05
CA VAL A 273 16.78 9.37 -12.74
C VAL A 273 17.72 9.04 -13.91
N LYS A 274 18.49 7.96 -13.79
CA LYS A 274 19.48 7.53 -14.80
C LYS A 274 18.97 6.43 -15.72
N ALA A 275 17.71 6.03 -15.62
CA ALA A 275 17.18 4.95 -16.43
C ALA A 275 17.11 5.32 -17.92
N GLY A 276 17.54 4.41 -18.78
CA GLY A 276 17.36 4.54 -20.23
C GLY A 276 15.91 4.34 -20.66
N GLU A 277 15.62 4.67 -21.91
CA GLU A 277 14.26 4.53 -22.49
C GLU A 277 13.75 3.07 -22.48
N ASN A 278 14.66 2.10 -22.51
CA ASN A 278 14.31 0.68 -22.46
C ASN A 278 13.58 0.27 -21.18
N LEU A 279 13.72 1.03 -20.07
CA LEU A 279 12.97 0.77 -18.85
C LEU A 279 11.47 0.96 -19.06
N ALA A 280 11.07 1.90 -19.92
CA ALA A 280 9.67 2.16 -20.26
C ALA A 280 8.99 1.01 -21.03
N GLY A 281 9.77 0.15 -21.68
CA GLY A 281 9.28 -1.06 -22.35
C GLY A 281 8.92 -2.20 -21.42
N TYR A 282 9.22 -2.08 -20.13
CA TYR A 282 8.89 -3.13 -19.15
C TYR A 282 7.41 -3.07 -18.79
N GLN A 283 6.69 -4.17 -19.04
CA GLN A 283 5.30 -4.31 -18.63
C GLN A 283 5.23 -4.69 -17.14
N VAL A 284 4.81 -3.74 -16.31
CA VAL A 284 4.72 -3.95 -14.86
C VAL A 284 3.64 -4.97 -14.49
N HIS A 285 2.52 -4.96 -15.20
CA HIS A 285 1.38 -5.85 -14.97
C HIS A 285 1.39 -7.06 -15.92
N THR A 286 2.47 -7.85 -15.87
CA THR A 286 2.54 -9.09 -16.66
C THR A 286 2.00 -10.25 -15.84
N ASP A 287 0.94 -10.90 -16.32
CA ASP A 287 0.45 -12.14 -15.75
C ASP A 287 1.28 -13.32 -16.25
N TYR A 288 2.25 -13.71 -15.44
CA TYR A 288 3.15 -14.84 -15.74
C TYR A 288 2.47 -16.22 -15.59
N GLU A 289 1.27 -16.26 -15.00
CA GLU A 289 0.52 -17.50 -14.82
C GLU A 289 -0.48 -17.76 -15.95
N ASN A 290 -0.67 -16.81 -16.84
CA ASN A 290 -1.54 -16.92 -18.00
C ASN A 290 -0.76 -17.33 -19.25
N ALA A 291 -0.87 -18.63 -19.63
CA ALA A 291 -0.20 -19.18 -20.81
C ALA A 291 -0.73 -18.63 -22.15
N GLU A 292 -1.98 -18.16 -22.20
CA GLU A 292 -2.58 -17.64 -23.43
C GLU A 292 -2.09 -16.23 -23.74
N LYS A 293 -2.03 -15.35 -22.69
CA LYS A 293 -1.59 -13.97 -22.84
C LYS A 293 -0.05 -13.85 -22.94
N ASN A 294 0.68 -14.66 -22.17
CA ASN A 294 2.15 -14.55 -22.05
C ASN A 294 2.84 -15.93 -22.13
N PRO A 295 2.73 -16.66 -23.26
CA PRO A 295 3.19 -18.05 -23.34
C PRO A 295 4.68 -18.22 -23.05
N LEU A 296 5.54 -17.37 -23.59
CA LEU A 296 6.98 -17.46 -23.37
C LEU A 296 7.34 -17.31 -21.90
N GLN A 297 6.83 -16.27 -21.26
CA GLN A 297 7.08 -15.97 -19.84
C GLN A 297 6.54 -17.09 -18.94
N TYR A 298 5.35 -17.62 -19.26
CA TYR A 298 4.74 -18.74 -18.55
C TYR A 298 5.65 -19.98 -18.57
N TYR A 299 6.08 -20.44 -19.75
CA TYR A 299 6.92 -21.63 -19.86
C TYR A 299 8.32 -21.43 -19.27
N MET A 300 8.90 -20.26 -19.41
CA MET A 300 10.15 -19.91 -18.75
C MET A 300 10.02 -19.97 -17.23
N LEU A 301 8.97 -19.38 -16.68
CA LEU A 301 8.70 -19.42 -15.23
C LEU A 301 8.55 -20.88 -14.73
N LYS A 302 7.78 -21.72 -15.44
CA LYS A 302 7.60 -23.15 -15.11
C LYS A 302 8.92 -23.90 -15.17
N PHE A 303 9.73 -23.65 -16.21
CA PHE A 303 11.05 -24.25 -16.34
C PHE A 303 11.96 -23.91 -15.15
N PHE A 304 12.09 -22.63 -14.81
CA PHE A 304 12.94 -22.23 -13.69
C PHE A 304 12.41 -22.69 -12.32
N LYS A 305 11.09 -22.67 -12.11
CA LYS A 305 10.46 -23.24 -10.89
C LYS A 305 10.77 -24.75 -10.80
N GLY A 306 10.67 -25.48 -11.90
CA GLY A 306 11.00 -26.91 -11.97
C GLY A 306 12.49 -27.20 -11.74
N LEU A 307 13.36 -26.43 -12.37
CA LEU A 307 14.81 -26.55 -12.20
C LEU A 307 15.21 -26.30 -10.73
N MET A 308 14.69 -25.23 -10.12
CA MET A 308 14.96 -24.91 -8.72
C MET A 308 14.46 -26.02 -7.78
N ALA A 309 13.26 -26.54 -8.04
CA ALA A 309 12.72 -27.66 -7.26
C ALA A 309 13.59 -28.92 -7.38
N ALA A 310 14.08 -29.22 -8.59
CA ALA A 310 14.98 -30.37 -8.83
C ALA A 310 16.31 -30.22 -8.08
N VAL A 311 16.90 -29.01 -8.10
CA VAL A 311 18.14 -28.72 -7.38
C VAL A 311 17.95 -28.84 -5.87
N LEU A 312 16.87 -28.26 -5.34
CA LEU A 312 16.54 -28.37 -3.90
C LEU A 312 16.32 -29.83 -3.51
N TYR A 313 15.56 -30.58 -4.29
CA TYR A 313 15.33 -32.00 -4.04
C TYR A 313 16.64 -32.79 -4.03
N PHE A 314 17.53 -32.54 -5.01
CA PHE A 314 18.86 -33.17 -5.05
C PHE A 314 19.65 -32.91 -3.76
N PHE A 315 19.70 -31.66 -3.29
CA PHE A 315 20.39 -31.34 -2.04
C PHE A 315 19.75 -32.00 -0.82
N ILE A 316 18.41 -32.04 -0.76
CA ILE A 316 17.69 -32.74 0.33
C ILE A 316 18.09 -34.22 0.35
N VAL A 317 18.10 -34.87 -0.81
CA VAL A 317 18.53 -36.28 -0.93
C VAL A 317 19.96 -36.46 -0.47
N VAL A 318 20.90 -35.62 -0.92
CA VAL A 318 22.31 -35.69 -0.49
C VAL A 318 22.46 -35.51 1.03
N ILE A 319 21.79 -34.50 1.60
CA ILE A 319 21.81 -34.27 3.04
C ILE A 319 21.22 -35.47 3.79
N PHE A 320 20.13 -36.03 3.30
CA PHE A 320 19.47 -37.19 3.89
C PHE A 320 20.39 -38.43 3.86
N LEU A 321 21.05 -38.68 2.74
CA LEU A 321 22.01 -39.80 2.60
C LEU A 321 23.21 -39.60 3.53
N GLU A 322 23.75 -38.39 3.62
CA GLU A 322 24.84 -38.10 4.58
C GLU A 322 24.40 -38.28 6.04
N LEU A 323 23.16 -37.88 6.38
CA LEU A 323 22.57 -38.11 7.70
C LEU A 323 22.45 -39.62 7.98
N LEU A 324 21.94 -40.40 7.02
CA LEU A 324 21.88 -41.87 7.14
C LEU A 324 23.25 -42.49 7.35
N ARG A 325 24.27 -42.02 6.59
CA ARG A 325 25.66 -42.50 6.74
C ARG A 325 26.19 -42.23 8.14
N ARG A 326 25.84 -41.07 8.74
CA ARG A 326 26.28 -40.75 10.12
C ARG A 326 25.53 -41.52 11.20
N LEU A 327 24.25 -41.79 11.00
CA LEU A 327 23.44 -42.54 11.98
C LEU A 327 23.69 -44.04 11.92
N PHE A 328 24.04 -44.55 10.71
CA PHE A 328 24.28 -45.99 10.47
C PHE A 328 25.66 -46.20 9.81
N PRO A 329 26.77 -46.02 10.56
CA PRO A 329 28.13 -46.06 9.97
C PRO A 329 28.49 -47.43 9.38
N ASP A 330 27.87 -48.49 9.89
CA ASP A 330 28.16 -49.88 9.44
C ASP A 330 27.32 -50.30 8.21
N PHE A 331 26.39 -49.44 7.76
CA PHE A 331 25.56 -49.70 6.62
C PHE A 331 26.21 -49.20 5.32
N SER A 332 26.73 -50.13 4.53
CA SER A 332 27.36 -49.84 3.23
C SER A 332 26.56 -50.49 2.11
N PHE A 333 26.05 -49.72 1.17
CA PHE A 333 25.42 -50.23 -0.07
C PHE A 333 26.39 -50.88 -1.04
N ILE A 334 27.69 -50.55 -0.93
CA ILE A 334 28.75 -51.09 -1.79
C ILE A 334 29.78 -51.73 -0.85
N LYS A 335 29.83 -53.08 -0.83
CA LYS A 335 30.95 -53.77 -0.16
C LYS A 335 32.23 -53.34 -0.88
N PRO A 336 33.22 -52.77 -0.20
CA PRO A 336 34.49 -52.51 -0.83
C PRO A 336 35.04 -53.84 -1.32
N LYS A 337 35.36 -53.91 -2.60
CA LYS A 337 36.13 -55.05 -3.16
C LYS A 337 37.47 -54.99 -2.47
N HIS A 338 37.68 -55.93 -1.53
CA HIS A 338 39.02 -56.11 -0.95
C HIS A 338 39.99 -56.29 -2.14
N PRO A 339 41.09 -55.55 -2.21
CA PRO A 339 42.19 -55.93 -3.05
C PRO A 339 42.60 -57.30 -2.57
N SER A 340 42.57 -58.29 -3.42
CA SER A 340 43.15 -59.60 -3.15
C SER A 340 44.60 -59.37 -2.73
N ASP A 341 44.93 -59.76 -1.51
CA ASP A 341 46.31 -59.86 -1.02
C ASP A 341 46.98 -60.96 -1.82
N ASP A 342 47.36 -60.63 -3.04
CA ASP A 342 48.31 -61.46 -3.85
C ASP A 342 49.74 -61.01 -3.50
N HIS A 343 50.07 -61.18 -2.22
CA HIS A 343 51.46 -61.19 -1.82
C HIS A 343 51.96 -62.58 -1.92
N THR A 344 52.38 -62.98 -3.16
CA THR A 344 53.33 -64.08 -3.39
C THR A 344 54.63 -63.60 -2.78
N PRO A 345 55.17 -64.31 -1.73
CA PRO A 345 56.49 -63.96 -1.21
C PRO A 345 57.57 -64.23 -2.31
N PRO A 346 58.58 -63.39 -2.44
CA PRO A 346 59.65 -63.61 -3.39
C PRO A 346 60.40 -64.91 -2.98
N ALA A 347 60.59 -65.75 -3.94
CA ALA A 347 61.41 -67.01 -3.82
C ALA A 347 62.82 -66.68 -3.28
N GLU A 348 63.16 -67.28 -2.13
CA GLU A 348 64.52 -67.25 -1.58
C GLU A 348 65.49 -67.87 -2.57
N GLY A 349 66.29 -67.02 -3.15
CA GLY A 349 67.39 -67.44 -3.97
C GLY A 349 68.52 -67.99 -3.11
N HIS A 350 68.77 -69.29 -3.25
CA HIS A 350 69.99 -69.95 -2.75
C HIS A 350 71.21 -69.27 -3.37
N GLU A 351 71.91 -68.47 -2.62
CA GLU A 351 73.31 -68.14 -2.95
C GLU A 351 74.23 -69.22 -2.47
N SER A 352 74.79 -69.95 -3.48
CA SER A 352 75.87 -70.93 -3.35
C SER A 352 77.17 -70.17 -3.10
N GLU A 353 77.76 -70.41 -1.92
CA GLU A 353 79.17 -70.11 -1.66
C GLU A 353 80.05 -70.78 -2.70
N ARG A 354 80.94 -70.05 -3.31
CA ARG A 354 82.28 -70.51 -3.72
C ARG A 354 83.29 -69.37 -3.60
N GLY A 355 84.19 -69.57 -2.78
CA GLY A 355 85.44 -69.23 -2.41
C GLY A 355 86.51 -69.04 -3.51
N ALA A 356 87.33 -68.09 -3.33
CA ALA A 356 88.78 -68.03 -3.34
C ALA A 356 89.22 -66.60 -3.01
#